data_e7938d506a500af1343c54d08c0c37be
#
_entry.id   e7938d506a500af1343c54d08c0c37be
#
_cell.length_a   1.000
_cell.length_b   1.000
_cell.length_c   1.000
_cell.angle_alpha   90.00
_cell.angle_beta   90.00
_cell.angle_gamma   90.00
#
_symmetry.space_group_name_H-M   'P 1'
#
loop_
_entity.id
_entity.type
_entity.pdbx_description
1 polymer ?
#
loop_
_entity_poly.entity_id
_entity_poly.type
_entity_poly.pdbx_seq_one_letter_code
_entity_poly.pdbx_strand_id
1 'polypeptide(L)'
;MVPLMAVYWLVYDRESQSTAAQAQITAGWGGAQVLTGPVLVLPYVANVTRTETINGQDRTSVVRERRELFVAPSTQRIETTIAPDRKGYAIYESVVYDSAMSGTARFDWPAELARLDVDPASVLADQAQLRFGVSDPRGLKDGARVEVGGTALALQPGNGPAATGGAGFSAFLDWTARQPLAVAWRYGVRG
;
A
#
# COMPACT_ATOMS: atom_id res chain seq x y z
N MET A 1 23.95 -41.94 -25.07
CA MET A 1 23.54 -41.01 -23.99
C MET A 1 23.60 -39.51 -24.37
N VAL A 2 24.41 -39.13 -25.35
CA VAL A 2 24.54 -37.73 -25.84
C VAL A 2 23.23 -37.10 -26.34
N PRO A 3 22.30 -37.78 -27.06
CA PRO A 3 21.11 -37.12 -27.60
C PRO A 3 20.09 -36.69 -26.52
N LEU A 4 19.97 -37.42 -25.44
CA LEU A 4 19.07 -37.06 -24.34
C LEU A 4 19.52 -35.79 -23.57
N MET A 5 20.83 -35.63 -23.37
CA MET A 5 21.41 -34.42 -22.81
C MET A 5 21.22 -33.21 -23.73
N ALA A 6 21.38 -33.38 -25.03
CA ALA A 6 21.17 -32.29 -25.99
C ALA A 6 19.72 -31.80 -26.00
N VAL A 7 18.74 -32.72 -25.91
CA VAL A 7 17.31 -32.36 -25.80
C VAL A 7 17.02 -31.64 -24.49
N TYR A 8 17.60 -32.09 -23.37
CA TYR A 8 17.47 -31.44 -22.08
C TYR A 8 17.97 -29.99 -22.11
N TRP A 9 19.19 -29.79 -22.67
CA TRP A 9 19.75 -28.43 -22.81
C TRP A 9 18.91 -27.54 -23.72
N LEU A 10 18.34 -28.08 -24.79
CA LEU A 10 17.47 -27.33 -25.71
C LEU A 10 16.18 -26.90 -25.04
N VAL A 11 15.59 -27.79 -24.25
CA VAL A 11 14.36 -27.46 -23.47
C VAL A 11 14.66 -26.40 -22.41
N TYR A 12 15.76 -26.54 -21.69
CA TYR A 12 16.18 -25.58 -20.68
C TYR A 12 16.49 -24.21 -21.28
N ASP A 13 17.16 -24.13 -22.41
CA ASP A 13 17.45 -22.89 -23.13
C ASP A 13 16.17 -22.21 -23.61
N ARG A 14 15.21 -22.95 -24.13
CA ARG A 14 13.90 -22.42 -24.52
C ARG A 14 13.10 -21.91 -23.35
N GLU A 15 13.12 -22.57 -22.21
CA GLU A 15 12.43 -22.12 -21.00
C GLU A 15 13.06 -20.82 -20.47
N SER A 16 14.38 -20.73 -20.47
CA SER A 16 15.12 -19.51 -20.11
C SER A 16 14.80 -18.35 -21.06
N GLN A 17 14.77 -18.57 -22.37
CA GLN A 17 14.41 -17.57 -23.37
C GLN A 17 12.95 -17.13 -23.24
N SER A 18 12.04 -18.06 -22.95
CA SER A 18 10.62 -17.74 -22.69
C SER A 18 10.45 -16.82 -21.49
N THR A 19 11.12 -17.16 -20.39
CA THR A 19 11.07 -16.34 -19.14
C THR A 19 11.66 -14.95 -19.37
N ALA A 20 12.78 -14.85 -20.10
CA ALA A 20 13.41 -13.57 -20.44
C ALA A 20 12.51 -12.72 -21.36
N ALA A 21 11.84 -13.33 -22.34
CA ALA A 21 10.92 -12.65 -23.24
C ALA A 21 9.67 -12.14 -22.49
N GLN A 22 9.10 -12.96 -21.59
CA GLN A 22 7.98 -12.56 -20.75
C GLN A 22 8.37 -11.38 -19.83
N ALA A 23 9.58 -11.44 -19.24
CA ALA A 23 10.09 -10.34 -18.43
C ALA A 23 10.25 -9.04 -19.23
N GLN A 24 10.67 -9.11 -20.50
CA GLN A 24 10.75 -7.95 -21.38
C GLN A 24 9.37 -7.41 -21.77
N ILE A 25 8.40 -8.27 -22.04
CA ILE A 25 7.01 -7.86 -22.33
C ILE A 25 6.41 -7.11 -21.13
N THR A 26 6.65 -7.64 -19.92
CA THR A 26 6.08 -7.10 -18.67
C THR A 26 6.91 -5.99 -18.03
N ALA A 27 8.12 -5.70 -18.51
CA ALA A 27 9.04 -4.72 -17.92
C ALA A 27 8.45 -3.29 -17.81
N GLY A 28 7.57 -2.92 -18.74
CA GLY A 28 6.84 -1.64 -18.71
C GLY A 28 5.46 -1.71 -18.01
N TRP A 29 5.09 -2.89 -17.50
CA TRP A 29 3.84 -3.18 -16.83
C TRP A 29 4.14 -3.61 -15.40
N GLY A 30 3.32 -3.29 -14.45
CA GLY A 30 3.62 -3.54 -13.03
C GLY A 30 3.58 -5.00 -12.56
N GLY A 31 3.41 -5.97 -13.46
CA GLY A 31 3.27 -7.39 -13.10
C GLY A 31 2.03 -7.67 -12.23
N ALA A 32 2.09 -8.75 -11.44
CA ALA A 32 1.02 -9.07 -10.50
C ALA A 32 0.96 -8.01 -9.39
N GLN A 33 -0.22 -7.39 -9.20
CA GLN A 33 -0.43 -6.30 -8.24
C GLN A 33 -1.17 -6.77 -7.00
N VAL A 34 -0.64 -6.38 -5.84
CA VAL A 34 -1.38 -6.39 -4.56
C VAL A 34 -1.83 -4.97 -4.28
N LEU A 35 -3.13 -4.78 -4.14
CA LEU A 35 -3.75 -3.48 -3.88
C LEU A 35 -4.42 -3.52 -2.50
N THR A 36 -4.17 -2.52 -1.69
CA THR A 36 -4.76 -2.41 -0.35
C THR A 36 -5.20 -0.99 -0.05
N GLY A 37 -6.10 -0.86 0.88
CA GLY A 37 -6.53 0.42 1.39
C GLY A 37 -7.96 0.77 1.01
N PRO A 38 -8.43 1.95 1.43
CA PRO A 38 -7.72 2.89 2.30
C PRO A 38 -7.55 2.37 3.73
N VAL A 39 -6.42 2.71 4.32
CA VAL A 39 -6.18 2.59 5.77
C VAL A 39 -5.98 4.00 6.31
N LEU A 40 -6.69 4.34 7.38
CA LEU A 40 -6.50 5.60 8.04
C LEU A 40 -5.46 5.45 9.15
N VAL A 41 -4.47 6.32 9.16
CA VAL A 41 -3.40 6.33 10.15
C VAL A 41 -3.51 7.58 11.00
N LEU A 42 -3.59 7.39 12.30
CA LEU A 42 -3.59 8.45 13.31
C LEU A 42 -2.26 8.43 14.07
N PRO A 43 -1.39 9.41 13.87
CA PRO A 43 -0.20 9.55 14.70
C PRO A 43 -0.58 9.93 16.12
N TYR A 44 0.16 9.42 17.11
CA TYR A 44 0.03 9.82 18.51
C TYR A 44 1.38 9.83 19.21
N VAL A 45 1.46 10.51 20.34
CA VAL A 45 2.68 10.58 21.14
C VAL A 45 2.54 9.68 22.36
N ALA A 46 3.35 8.63 22.44
CA ALA A 46 3.41 7.72 23.57
C ALA A 46 4.57 8.08 24.50
N ASN A 47 4.37 7.95 25.81
CA ASN A 47 5.44 7.99 26.79
C ASN A 47 5.97 6.57 26.99
N VAL A 48 7.22 6.32 26.59
CA VAL A 48 7.86 5.01 26.68
C VAL A 48 8.97 5.05 27.72
N THR A 49 8.90 4.12 28.66
CA THR A 49 9.97 3.94 29.64
C THR A 49 11.11 3.16 29.01
N ARG A 50 12.30 3.77 28.94
CA ARG A 50 13.55 3.09 28.53
C ARG A 50 14.46 2.93 29.73
N THR A 51 14.98 1.73 29.92
CA THR A 51 16.02 1.43 30.89
C THR A 51 17.32 1.15 30.14
N GLU A 52 18.36 1.94 30.44
CA GLU A 52 19.70 1.78 29.87
C GLU A 52 20.68 1.48 31.01
N THR A 53 21.51 0.46 30.82
CA THR A 53 22.59 0.15 31.79
C THR A 53 23.83 0.94 31.44
N ILE A 54 24.17 1.96 32.25
CA ILE A 54 25.34 2.80 32.07
C ILE A 54 26.30 2.52 33.26
N ASN A 55 27.51 2.09 32.97
CA ASN A 55 28.53 1.74 33.97
C ASN A 55 28.03 0.72 35.03
N GLY A 56 27.22 -0.27 34.63
CA GLY A 56 26.66 -1.28 35.51
C GLY A 56 25.51 -0.82 36.40
N GLN A 57 24.98 0.38 36.17
CA GLN A 57 23.80 0.91 36.85
C GLN A 57 22.66 1.11 35.87
N ASP A 58 21.48 0.64 36.22
CA ASP A 58 20.28 0.81 35.43
C ASP A 58 19.71 2.21 35.64
N ARG A 59 19.62 2.94 34.53
CA ARG A 59 19.01 4.26 34.50
C ARG A 59 17.71 4.21 33.70
N THR A 60 16.61 4.49 34.34
CA THR A 60 15.30 4.54 33.72
C THR A 60 14.95 5.99 33.31
N SER A 61 14.54 6.17 32.07
CA SER A 61 14.08 7.46 31.53
C SER A 61 12.77 7.29 30.80
N VAL A 62 11.92 8.33 30.82
CA VAL A 62 10.71 8.38 30.03
C VAL A 62 10.99 9.19 28.77
N VAL A 63 10.80 8.56 27.61
CA VAL A 63 11.01 9.16 26.29
C VAL A 63 9.68 9.29 25.58
N ARG A 64 9.46 10.44 24.93
CA ARG A 64 8.28 10.65 24.08
C ARG A 64 8.56 10.08 22.69
N GLU A 65 7.77 9.10 22.26
CA GLU A 65 7.86 8.48 20.93
C GLU A 65 6.62 8.76 20.13
N ARG A 66 6.80 9.13 18.86
CA ARG A 66 5.71 9.20 17.90
C ARG A 66 5.39 7.78 17.40
N ARG A 67 4.14 7.38 17.53
CA ARG A 67 3.63 6.09 17.09
C ARG A 67 2.44 6.28 16.15
N GLU A 68 2.05 5.22 15.49
CA GLU A 68 0.93 5.23 14.55
C GLU A 68 -0.16 4.25 15.01
N LEU A 69 -1.39 4.72 15.00
CA LEU A 69 -2.58 3.91 15.18
C LEU A 69 -3.23 3.70 13.80
N PHE A 70 -3.45 2.44 13.43
CA PHE A 70 -4.10 2.08 12.18
C PHE A 70 -5.60 1.87 12.43
N VAL A 71 -6.42 2.59 11.69
CA VAL A 71 -7.87 2.53 11.78
C VAL A 71 -8.41 1.93 10.49
N ALA A 72 -9.10 0.80 10.61
CA ALA A 72 -9.82 0.19 9.50
C ALA A 72 -11.13 0.94 9.23
N PRO A 73 -11.63 0.95 8.00
CA PRO A 73 -12.94 1.51 7.71
C PRO A 73 -14.05 0.69 8.39
N SER A 74 -15.07 1.37 8.90
CA SER A 74 -16.28 0.72 9.43
C SER A 74 -17.14 0.12 8.33
N THR A 75 -17.13 0.74 7.15
CA THR A 75 -17.72 0.19 5.92
C THR A 75 -16.84 0.52 4.74
N GLN A 76 -16.77 -0.43 3.78
CA GLN A 76 -15.99 -0.25 2.56
C GLN A 76 -16.70 -0.92 1.39
N ARG A 77 -16.72 -0.25 0.24
CA ARG A 77 -17.13 -0.80 -1.04
C ARG A 77 -16.03 -0.55 -2.06
N ILE A 78 -15.66 -1.58 -2.80
CA ILE A 78 -14.65 -1.49 -3.86
C ILE A 78 -15.25 -2.09 -5.13
N GLU A 79 -15.05 -1.39 -6.24
CA GLU A 79 -15.40 -1.85 -7.58
C GLU A 79 -14.13 -1.85 -8.42
N THR A 80 -13.87 -2.95 -9.09
CA THR A 80 -12.69 -3.12 -9.94
C THR A 80 -13.10 -3.65 -11.29
N THR A 81 -12.66 -2.98 -12.35
CA THR A 81 -12.77 -3.45 -13.72
C THR A 81 -11.39 -3.81 -14.22
N ILE A 82 -11.23 -5.01 -14.77
CA ILE A 82 -9.96 -5.50 -15.33
C ILE A 82 -10.16 -5.74 -16.81
N ALA A 83 -9.34 -5.12 -17.64
CA ALA A 83 -9.27 -5.31 -19.08
C ALA A 83 -7.98 -6.04 -19.45
N PRO A 84 -8.02 -7.37 -19.67
CA PRO A 84 -6.86 -8.12 -20.09
C PRO A 84 -6.53 -7.83 -21.56
N ASP A 85 -5.24 -7.81 -21.87
CA ASP A 85 -4.72 -7.69 -23.23
C ASP A 85 -3.57 -8.68 -23.45
N ARG A 86 -3.34 -9.11 -24.69
CA ARG A 86 -2.22 -9.96 -25.06
C ARG A 86 -1.13 -9.13 -25.70
N LYS A 87 0.08 -9.26 -25.21
CA LYS A 87 1.28 -8.66 -25.78
C LYS A 87 2.22 -9.74 -26.24
N GLY A 88 2.74 -9.58 -27.46
CA GLY A 88 3.68 -10.51 -28.06
C GLY A 88 5.07 -9.89 -28.20
N TYR A 89 6.08 -10.72 -28.02
CA TYR A 89 7.47 -10.42 -28.38
C TYR A 89 8.08 -11.65 -29.08
N ALA A 90 8.41 -11.49 -30.33
CA ALA A 90 8.82 -12.59 -31.22
C ALA A 90 7.74 -13.70 -31.28
N ILE A 91 8.04 -14.89 -30.81
CA ILE A 91 7.12 -16.04 -30.77
C ILE A 91 6.45 -16.22 -29.39
N TYR A 92 6.75 -15.34 -28.44
CA TYR A 92 6.24 -15.43 -27.07
C TYR A 92 5.12 -14.43 -26.86
N GLU A 93 4.09 -14.86 -26.13
CA GLU A 93 2.97 -14.01 -25.72
C GLU A 93 2.92 -13.96 -24.20
N SER A 94 2.50 -12.82 -23.67
CA SER A 94 2.16 -12.64 -22.26
C SER A 94 0.82 -11.93 -22.13
N VAL A 95 0.10 -12.21 -21.06
CA VAL A 95 -1.11 -11.48 -20.72
C VAL A 95 -0.72 -10.32 -19.82
N VAL A 96 -1.10 -9.13 -20.24
CA VAL A 96 -1.02 -7.90 -19.45
C VAL A 96 -2.44 -7.41 -19.18
N TYR A 97 -2.62 -6.50 -18.25
CA TYR A 97 -3.95 -5.96 -17.97
C TYR A 97 -3.90 -4.48 -17.60
N ASP A 98 -4.95 -3.80 -17.96
CA ASP A 98 -5.35 -2.51 -17.39
C ASP A 98 -6.46 -2.73 -16.38
N SER A 99 -6.34 -2.11 -15.21
CA SER A 99 -7.36 -2.14 -14.18
C SER A 99 -7.76 -0.73 -13.80
N ALA A 100 -9.06 -0.52 -13.62
CA ALA A 100 -9.63 0.69 -13.02
C ALA A 100 -10.31 0.29 -11.71
N MET A 101 -9.93 0.95 -10.64
CA MET A 101 -10.47 0.73 -9.31
C MET A 101 -11.13 2.00 -8.79
N SER A 102 -12.29 1.86 -8.19
CA SER A 102 -12.98 2.92 -7.47
C SER A 102 -13.62 2.36 -6.20
N GLY A 103 -13.87 3.21 -5.24
CA GLY A 103 -14.53 2.77 -4.03
C GLY A 103 -14.90 3.91 -3.11
N THR A 104 -15.62 3.52 -2.07
CA THR A 104 -15.98 4.39 -0.95
C THR A 104 -15.68 3.69 0.37
N ALA A 105 -15.34 4.45 1.38
CA ALA A 105 -15.16 3.97 2.74
C ALA A 105 -15.69 4.99 3.74
N ARG A 106 -16.08 4.49 4.91
CA ARG A 106 -16.43 5.30 6.06
C ARG A 106 -15.48 4.96 7.20
N PHE A 107 -14.93 5.97 7.84
CA PHE A 107 -14.14 5.84 9.05
C PHE A 107 -14.85 6.52 10.19
N ASP A 108 -15.01 5.82 11.29
CA ASP A 108 -15.55 6.36 12.53
C ASP A 108 -14.38 6.56 13.52
N TRP A 109 -14.47 7.60 14.35
CA TRP A 109 -13.45 7.87 15.36
C TRP A 109 -13.34 6.68 16.32
N PRO A 110 -12.13 6.16 16.57
CA PRO A 110 -11.96 4.99 17.44
C PRO A 110 -12.39 5.33 18.87
N ALA A 111 -13.44 4.65 19.35
CA ALA A 111 -14.02 4.87 20.67
C ALA A 111 -13.17 4.27 21.81
N GLU A 112 -12.37 3.24 21.50
CA GLU A 112 -11.69 2.43 22.51
C GLU A 112 -10.18 2.69 22.60
N LEU A 113 -9.75 3.93 22.42
CA LEU A 113 -8.32 4.31 22.46
C LEU A 113 -7.63 3.88 23.77
N ALA A 114 -8.34 4.00 24.90
CA ALA A 114 -7.81 3.59 26.19
C ALA A 114 -7.50 2.08 26.30
N ARG A 115 -8.23 1.22 25.57
CA ARG A 115 -7.92 -0.24 25.52
C ARG A 115 -6.66 -0.55 24.73
N LEU A 116 -6.22 0.40 23.91
CA LEU A 116 -5.00 0.32 23.11
C LEU A 116 -3.83 1.08 23.77
N ASP A 117 -3.98 1.47 25.05
CA ASP A 117 -3.02 2.30 25.78
C ASP A 117 -2.69 3.63 25.06
N VAL A 118 -3.66 4.17 24.32
CA VAL A 118 -3.55 5.46 23.63
C VAL A 118 -4.34 6.51 24.37
N ASP A 119 -3.65 7.53 24.88
CA ASP A 119 -4.29 8.70 25.44
C ASP A 119 -4.97 9.52 24.32
N PRO A 120 -6.29 9.72 24.35
CA PRO A 120 -6.99 10.52 23.33
C PRO A 120 -6.46 11.94 23.15
N ALA A 121 -5.82 12.51 24.19
CA ALA A 121 -5.21 13.85 24.14
C ALA A 121 -3.86 13.84 23.40
N SER A 122 -3.21 12.66 23.30
CA SER A 122 -1.92 12.50 22.61
C SER A 122 -2.06 12.29 21.10
N VAL A 123 -3.29 12.09 20.59
CA VAL A 123 -3.56 11.85 19.18
C VAL A 123 -3.42 13.13 18.37
N LEU A 124 -2.58 13.09 17.34
CA LEU A 124 -2.33 14.20 16.40
C LEU A 124 -3.32 14.12 15.22
N ALA A 125 -4.57 14.43 15.49
CA ALA A 125 -5.66 14.27 14.52
C ALA A 125 -5.55 15.24 13.32
N ASP A 126 -4.84 16.35 13.48
CA ASP A 126 -4.46 17.30 12.43
C ASP A 126 -3.44 16.72 11.42
N GLN A 127 -2.80 15.60 11.77
CA GLN A 127 -1.80 14.92 10.97
C GLN A 127 -2.23 13.52 10.53
N ALA A 128 -3.53 13.27 10.47
CA ALA A 128 -4.08 12.02 9.99
C ALA A 128 -3.67 11.78 8.52
N GLN A 129 -3.53 10.50 8.15
CA GLN A 129 -3.15 10.09 6.80
C GLN A 129 -4.08 8.98 6.30
N LEU A 130 -4.53 9.11 5.05
CA LEU A 130 -5.07 7.98 4.31
C LEU A 130 -3.94 7.33 3.50
N ARG A 131 -3.77 6.02 3.65
CA ARG A 131 -2.74 5.25 2.94
C ARG A 131 -3.38 4.22 2.03
N PHE A 132 -2.89 4.14 0.81
CA PHE A 132 -3.28 3.19 -0.23
C PHE A 132 -2.04 2.39 -0.63
N GLY A 133 -2.17 1.08 -0.66
CA GLY A 133 -1.08 0.20 -1.05
C GLY A 133 -1.17 -0.21 -2.51
N VAL A 134 -0.05 -0.12 -3.21
CA VAL A 134 0.17 -0.63 -4.57
C VAL A 134 1.53 -1.31 -4.55
N SER A 135 1.57 -2.62 -4.71
CA SER A 135 2.82 -3.39 -4.53
C SER A 135 3.92 -3.03 -5.53
N ASP A 136 3.54 -2.66 -6.75
CA ASP A 136 4.46 -2.12 -7.75
C ASP A 136 3.98 -0.76 -8.27
N PRO A 137 4.54 0.36 -7.77
CA PRO A 137 4.14 1.70 -8.19
C PRO A 137 4.34 2.00 -9.68
N ARG A 138 5.19 1.24 -10.39
CA ARG A 138 5.36 1.39 -11.85
C ARG A 138 4.08 1.11 -12.63
N GLY A 139 3.22 0.25 -12.07
CA GLY A 139 1.91 -0.04 -12.64
C GLY A 139 0.86 1.05 -12.37
N LEU A 140 1.09 1.97 -11.44
CA LEU A 140 0.12 3.02 -11.12
C LEU A 140 -0.05 3.99 -12.30
N LYS A 141 -1.31 4.21 -12.69
CA LYS A 141 -1.65 5.12 -13.79
C LYS A 141 -1.87 6.54 -13.26
N ASP A 142 -1.63 7.51 -14.11
CA ASP A 142 -1.98 8.90 -13.83
C ASP A 142 -3.48 9.08 -13.56
N GLY A 143 -3.84 10.11 -12.80
CA GLY A 143 -5.22 10.45 -12.50
C GLY A 143 -5.80 9.77 -11.26
N ALA A 144 -4.96 9.23 -10.37
CA ALA A 144 -5.39 8.82 -9.04
C ALA A 144 -6.05 10.00 -8.31
N ARG A 145 -7.20 9.77 -7.68
CA ARG A 145 -7.95 10.79 -6.95
C ARG A 145 -8.54 10.21 -5.68
N VAL A 146 -8.39 10.95 -4.60
CA VAL A 146 -8.98 10.66 -3.29
C VAL A 146 -9.71 11.90 -2.82
N GLU A 147 -10.93 11.72 -2.33
CA GLU A 147 -11.78 12.80 -1.83
C GLU A 147 -12.28 12.45 -0.43
N VAL A 148 -12.34 13.44 0.43
CA VAL A 148 -12.96 13.36 1.76
C VAL A 148 -14.04 14.44 1.84
N GLY A 149 -15.28 14.02 2.10
CA GLY A 149 -16.41 14.95 2.14
C GLY A 149 -16.59 15.77 0.85
N GLY A 150 -16.19 15.23 -0.31
CA GLY A 150 -16.24 15.91 -1.62
C GLY A 150 -15.02 16.80 -1.91
N THR A 151 -14.09 16.96 -0.98
CA THR A 151 -12.85 17.72 -1.20
C THR A 151 -11.72 16.80 -1.62
N ALA A 152 -11.08 17.10 -2.75
CA ALA A 152 -9.95 16.33 -3.25
C ALA A 152 -8.69 16.57 -2.39
N LEU A 153 -8.00 15.48 -2.05
CA LEU A 153 -6.75 15.53 -1.30
C LEU A 153 -5.54 15.55 -2.21
N ALA A 154 -4.47 16.21 -1.76
CA ALA A 154 -3.16 16.16 -2.41
C ALA A 154 -2.50 14.81 -2.14
N LEU A 155 -2.27 14.03 -3.19
CA LEU A 155 -1.65 12.70 -3.09
C LEU A 155 -0.13 12.82 -3.11
N GLN A 156 0.52 12.02 -2.27
CA GLN A 156 1.96 11.88 -2.18
C GLN A 156 2.37 10.43 -2.47
N PRO A 157 3.38 10.18 -3.28
CA PRO A 157 3.90 8.84 -3.51
C PRO A 157 4.57 8.31 -2.24
N GLY A 158 4.53 7.01 -2.06
CA GLY A 158 5.09 6.32 -0.90
C GLY A 158 4.13 6.24 0.29
N ASN A 159 4.65 5.77 1.43
CA ASN A 159 3.90 5.57 2.68
C ASN A 159 2.65 4.69 2.52
N GLY A 160 2.74 3.66 1.66
CA GLY A 160 1.72 2.62 1.60
C GLY A 160 1.67 1.78 2.89
N PRO A 161 0.61 0.98 3.10
CA PRO A 161 0.53 0.04 4.21
C PRO A 161 1.61 -1.04 4.16
N ALA A 162 1.91 -1.67 5.31
CA ALA A 162 2.91 -2.74 5.42
C ALA A 162 2.61 -3.94 4.49
N ALA A 163 1.34 -4.21 4.20
CA ALA A 163 0.92 -5.29 3.30
C ALA A 163 1.47 -5.16 1.86
N THR A 164 1.87 -3.96 1.44
CA THR A 164 2.54 -3.71 0.15
C THR A 164 4.00 -3.29 0.32
N GLY A 165 4.62 -3.65 1.47
CA GLY A 165 6.00 -3.27 1.78
C GLY A 165 6.22 -1.76 1.90
N GLY A 166 5.18 -1.00 2.23
CA GLY A 166 5.23 0.46 2.28
C GLY A 166 5.10 1.15 0.92
N ALA A 167 4.94 0.38 -0.17
CA ALA A 167 4.72 0.91 -1.51
C ALA A 167 3.27 1.35 -1.71
N GLY A 168 3.06 2.44 -2.47
CA GLY A 168 1.75 3.00 -2.73
C GLY A 168 1.74 4.51 -2.72
N PHE A 169 0.65 5.09 -2.23
CA PHE A 169 0.49 6.54 -2.09
C PHE A 169 -0.31 6.90 -0.85
N SER A 170 -0.18 8.12 -0.40
CA SER A 170 -0.85 8.62 0.81
C SER A 170 -1.37 10.04 0.61
N ALA A 171 -2.27 10.45 1.48
CA ALA A 171 -2.75 11.83 1.57
C ALA A 171 -2.91 12.23 3.03
N PHE A 172 -2.50 13.45 3.37
CA PHE A 172 -2.78 14.04 4.67
C PHE A 172 -4.19 14.62 4.72
N LEU A 173 -4.78 14.54 5.89
CA LEU A 173 -6.06 15.19 6.19
C LEU A 173 -6.09 15.65 7.64
N ASP A 174 -6.88 16.69 7.90
CA ASP A 174 -7.20 17.13 9.25
C ASP A 174 -8.48 16.44 9.72
N TRP A 175 -8.37 15.68 10.81
CA TRP A 175 -9.52 15.02 11.44
C TRP A 175 -9.78 15.50 12.87
N THR A 176 -9.45 16.73 13.17
CA THR A 176 -9.64 17.33 14.50
C THR A 176 -11.11 17.40 14.92
N ALA A 177 -12.02 17.51 13.96
CA ALA A 177 -13.47 17.47 14.20
C ALA A 177 -13.97 16.11 14.70
N ARG A 178 -13.21 15.02 14.52
CA ARG A 178 -13.54 13.64 14.93
C ARG A 178 -14.91 13.15 14.44
N GLN A 179 -15.45 13.80 13.42
CA GLN A 179 -16.69 13.40 12.77
C GLN A 179 -16.42 12.20 11.84
N PRO A 180 -17.43 11.35 11.57
CA PRO A 180 -17.26 10.27 10.61
C PRO A 180 -16.79 10.78 9.26
N LEU A 181 -15.73 10.17 8.73
CA LEU A 181 -15.16 10.52 7.42
C LEU A 181 -15.77 9.67 6.32
N ALA A 182 -16.32 10.31 5.30
CA ALA A 182 -16.70 9.65 4.05
C ALA A 182 -15.56 9.88 3.04
N VAL A 183 -14.96 8.79 2.61
CA VAL A 183 -13.84 8.79 1.66
C VAL A 183 -14.30 8.16 0.36
N ALA A 184 -14.01 8.80 -0.76
CA ALA A 184 -14.18 8.24 -2.09
C ALA A 184 -12.83 8.26 -2.81
N TRP A 185 -12.55 7.24 -3.63
CA TRP A 185 -11.31 7.18 -4.39
C TRP A 185 -11.49 6.51 -5.73
N ARG A 186 -10.58 6.83 -6.64
CA ARG A 186 -10.40 6.13 -7.91
C ARG A 186 -8.94 6.18 -8.33
N TYR A 187 -8.44 5.10 -8.87
CA TYR A 187 -7.13 5.01 -9.52
C TYR A 187 -7.07 3.82 -10.47
N GLY A 188 -6.12 3.82 -11.36
CA GLY A 188 -5.87 2.71 -12.27
C GLY A 188 -4.51 2.10 -12.03
N VAL A 189 -4.39 0.80 -12.27
CA VAL A 189 -3.11 0.10 -12.31
C VAL A 189 -3.04 -0.79 -13.55
N ARG A 190 -1.82 -1.09 -13.97
CA ARG A 190 -1.52 -2.04 -15.03
C ARG A 190 -0.50 -3.06 -14.56
N GLY A 191 -0.58 -4.28 -15.11
CA GLY A 191 0.33 -5.36 -14.78
C GLY A 191 0.41 -6.42 -15.87
#